data_4147bd6f1a7c25b5d6c8051900722b30
#
_entry.id   4147bd6f1a7c25b5d6c8051900722b30
#
_cell.length_a   1.000
_cell.length_b   1.000
_cell.length_c   1.000
_cell.angle_alpha   90.00
_cell.angle_beta   90.00
_cell.angle_gamma   90.00
#
_symmetry.space_group_name_H-M   'P 1'
#
loop_
_entity.id
_entity.type
_entity.pdbx_description
1 polymer ?
#
loop_
_entity_poly.entity_id
_entity_poly.type
_entity_poly.pdbx_seq_one_letter_code
_entity_poly.pdbx_strand_id
1 'polypeptide(L)' 'SNEQFLTDKEVSAWLKVSRRTLQDYRNNGMIAYYQLGGKILYKESDIEKMVMSGYRNAYRLET' A
#
# COMPACT_ATOMS: atom_id res chain seq x y z
N SER A 1 19.51 -2.98 -7.61
CA SER A 1 18.49 -2.24 -7.02
C SER A 1 18.19 -2.76 -5.64
N ASN A 2 17.77 -1.91 -4.76
CA ASN A 2 17.57 -2.25 -3.39
C ASN A 2 16.13 -2.32 -3.01
N GLU A 3 15.32 -2.74 -3.95
CA GLU A 3 13.95 -2.85 -3.65
C GLU A 3 13.70 -3.87 -2.57
N GLN A 4 12.87 -3.56 -1.60
CA GLN A 4 12.58 -4.46 -0.54
C GLN A 4 11.16 -4.95 -0.59
N PHE A 5 10.95 -6.15 -0.07
CA PHE A 5 9.62 -6.67 0.10
C PHE A 5 9.23 -6.47 1.55
N LEU A 6 7.99 -6.09 1.77
CA LEU A 6 7.47 -5.81 3.09
C LEU A 6 6.35 -6.77 3.41
N THR A 7 6.21 -7.09 4.68
CA THR A 7 5.12 -7.97 5.12
C THR A 7 3.86 -7.16 5.34
N ASP A 8 2.76 -7.86 5.49
CA ASP A 8 1.48 -7.25 5.76
C ASP A 8 1.57 -6.38 7.02
N LYS A 9 2.24 -6.88 8.05
CA LYS A 9 2.37 -6.15 9.29
C LYS A 9 3.17 -4.87 9.09
N GLU A 10 4.26 -4.95 8.32
CA GLU A 10 5.09 -3.79 8.09
C GLU A 10 4.36 -2.72 7.30
N VAL A 11 3.60 -3.12 6.29
CA VAL A 11 2.87 -2.15 5.48
C VAL A 11 1.75 -1.52 6.28
N SER A 12 1.06 -2.30 7.10
CA SER A 12 -0.02 -1.75 7.91
C SER A 12 0.54 -0.72 8.89
N ALA A 13 1.72 -0.98 9.45
CA ALA A 13 2.34 -0.03 10.36
C ALA A 13 2.79 1.23 9.62
N TRP A 14 3.36 1.04 8.43
CA TRP A 14 3.85 2.17 7.66
C TRP A 14 2.70 3.08 7.24
N LEU A 15 1.63 2.51 6.75
CA LEU A 15 0.51 3.31 6.28
C LEU A 15 -0.45 3.68 7.40
N LYS A 16 -0.24 3.14 8.59
CA LYS A 16 -1.06 3.42 9.76
C LYS A 16 -2.51 3.05 9.52
N VAL A 17 -2.71 1.90 8.91
CA VAL A 17 -4.06 1.36 8.69
C VAL A 17 -4.11 -0.02 9.31
N SER A 18 -5.29 -0.54 9.56
CA SER A 18 -5.41 -1.86 10.12
C SER A 18 -5.11 -2.89 9.04
N ARG A 19 -4.76 -4.10 9.47
CA ARG A 19 -4.49 -5.16 8.50
C ARG A 19 -5.76 -5.53 7.76
N ARG A 20 -6.93 -5.34 8.36
CA ARG A 20 -8.18 -5.61 7.71
C ARG A 20 -8.37 -4.60 6.58
N THR A 21 -8.05 -3.34 6.80
CA THR A 21 -8.14 -2.32 5.77
C THR A 21 -7.20 -2.67 4.63
N LEU A 22 -6.01 -3.17 4.96
CA LEU A 22 -5.06 -3.53 3.94
C LEU A 22 -5.59 -4.69 3.11
N GLN A 23 -6.27 -5.62 3.74
CA GLN A 23 -6.87 -6.73 3.01
C GLN A 23 -7.95 -6.20 2.07
N ASP A 24 -8.71 -5.20 2.48
CA ASP A 24 -9.71 -4.61 1.61
C ASP A 24 -9.06 -3.95 0.40
N TYR A 25 -7.91 -3.32 0.58
CA TYR A 25 -7.19 -2.71 -0.52
C TYR A 25 -6.77 -3.79 -1.53
N ARG A 26 -6.31 -4.95 -1.03
CA ARG A 26 -5.94 -6.03 -1.93
C ARG A 26 -7.17 -6.55 -2.68
N ASN A 27 -8.27 -6.71 -1.96
CA ASN A 27 -9.46 -7.28 -2.56
C ASN A 27 -10.08 -6.35 -3.60
N ASN A 28 -9.85 -5.06 -3.47
CA ASN A 28 -10.39 -4.10 -4.40
C ASN A 28 -9.41 -3.73 -5.52
N GLY A 29 -8.29 -4.41 -5.58
CA GLY A 29 -7.32 -4.15 -6.63
C GLY A 29 -6.58 -2.85 -6.48
N MET A 30 -6.56 -2.26 -5.29
CA MET A 30 -5.87 -0.99 -5.09
C MET A 30 -4.39 -1.14 -4.90
N ILE A 31 -3.92 -2.33 -4.54
CA ILE A 31 -2.53 -2.52 -4.23
C ILE A 31 -2.06 -3.84 -4.76
N ALA A 32 -0.92 -3.86 -5.39
CA ALA A 32 -0.33 -5.10 -5.89
C ALA A 32 0.36 -5.84 -4.76
N TYR A 33 0.34 -7.15 -4.80
CA TYR A 33 0.97 -7.94 -3.76
C TYR A 33 1.41 -9.27 -4.32
N TYR A 34 2.24 -9.99 -3.54
CA TYR A 34 2.70 -11.30 -3.89
C TYR A 34 2.28 -12.26 -2.80
N GLN A 35 1.84 -13.43 -3.16
CA GLN A 35 1.43 -14.40 -2.19
C GLN A 35 2.28 -15.65 -2.32
N LEU A 36 2.96 -16.02 -1.23
CA LEU A 36 3.77 -17.20 -1.19
C LEU A 36 3.18 -18.09 -0.12
N GLY A 37 2.40 -19.08 -0.53
CA GLY A 37 1.72 -19.90 0.45
C GLY A 37 0.79 -19.05 1.27
N GLY A 38 0.96 -19.03 2.55
CA GLY A 38 0.13 -18.21 3.43
C GLY A 38 0.68 -16.84 3.70
N LYS A 39 1.77 -16.45 3.02
CA LYS A 39 2.42 -15.20 3.33
C LYS A 39 2.15 -14.17 2.26
N ILE A 40 1.83 -12.96 2.65
CA ILE A 40 1.59 -11.86 1.74
C ILE A 40 2.78 -10.91 1.82
N LEU A 41 3.29 -10.55 0.67
CA LEU A 41 4.41 -9.61 0.58
C LEU A 41 4.08 -8.50 -0.39
N TYR A 42 4.67 -7.35 -0.19
CA TYR A 42 4.46 -6.20 -1.04
C TYR A 42 5.81 -5.62 -1.45
N LYS A 43 5.90 -5.11 -2.65
CA LYS A 43 7.10 -4.40 -3.05
C LYS A 43 6.97 -2.98 -2.55
N GLU A 44 8.03 -2.46 -2.01
CA GLU A 44 8.02 -1.11 -1.46
C GLU A 44 7.59 -0.09 -2.51
N SER A 45 8.06 -0.24 -3.73
CA SER A 45 7.71 0.72 -4.79
C SER A 45 6.22 0.67 -5.12
N ASP A 46 5.59 -0.49 -5.01
CA ASP A 46 4.16 -0.60 -5.28
C ASP A 46 3.36 0.12 -4.19
N ILE A 47 3.82 0.06 -2.95
CA ILE A 47 3.16 0.77 -1.87
C ILE A 47 3.28 2.26 -2.10
N GLU A 48 4.47 2.71 -2.49
CA GLU A 48 4.68 4.12 -2.76
C GLU A 48 3.78 4.60 -3.91
N LYS A 49 3.63 3.79 -4.95
CA LYS A 49 2.78 4.17 -6.06
C LYS A 49 1.34 4.32 -5.60
N MET A 50 0.87 3.41 -4.75
CA MET A 50 -0.49 3.49 -4.26
C MET A 50 -0.68 4.76 -3.45
N VAL A 51 0.27 5.09 -2.59
CA VAL A 51 0.17 6.29 -1.76
C VAL A 51 0.18 7.52 -2.66
N MET A 52 1.08 7.54 -3.64
CA MET A 52 1.18 8.70 -4.52
C MET A 52 -0.07 8.86 -5.38
N SER A 53 -0.73 7.77 -5.71
CA SER A 53 -1.96 7.87 -6.50
C SER A 53 -3.08 8.53 -5.70
N GLY A 54 -2.95 8.57 -4.39
CA GLY A 54 -3.93 9.23 -3.55
C GLY A 54 -3.62 10.68 -3.25
N TYR A 55 -2.58 11.22 -3.90
CA TYR A 55 -2.21 12.60 -3.65
C TYR A 55 -3.35 13.53 -3.99
N ARG A 56 -3.61 14.48 -3.12
CA ARG A 56 -4.60 15.51 -3.38
C ARG A 56 -3.94 16.85 -3.12
N ASN A 57 -4.07 17.75 -4.06
CA ASN A 57 -3.48 19.05 -3.94
C ASN A 57 -4.23 19.82 -2.87
N ALA A 58 -3.48 20.33 -1.89
CA ALA A 58 -4.09 21.04 -0.81
C ALA A 58 -4.62 22.38 -1.26
N TYR A 59 -4.20 22.87 -2.43
CA TYR A 59 -4.57 24.10 -2.87
C TYR A 59 -5.85 24.01 -3.59
N ARG A 60 -6.93 24.02 -3.00
CA ARG A 60 -8.07 23.82 -3.64
C ARG A 60 -8.98 24.89 -3.55
N LEU A 61 -8.61 25.90 -2.95
CA LEU A 61 -9.54 26.80 -2.81
C LEU A 61 -9.70 27.69 -3.86
N GLU A 62 -8.89 27.65 -4.76
CA GLU A 62 -8.98 28.50 -5.80
C GLU A 62 -10.15 28.20 -6.59
N THR A 63 -10.78 27.25 -6.31
CA THR A 63 -11.93 26.98 -7.09
C THR A 63 -13.01 27.92 -6.81
#